data_887ed8ee510989d4d04c0e95040f143f
#
_entry.id   887ed8ee510989d4d04c0e95040f143f
#
_cell.length_a   1.000
_cell.length_b   1.000
_cell.length_c   1.000
_cell.angle_alpha   90.00
_cell.angle_beta   90.00
_cell.angle_gamma   90.00
#
_symmetry.space_group_name_H-M   'P 1'
#
loop_
_entity.id
_entity.type
_entity.pdbx_description
1 polymer ?
#
loop_
_entity_poly.entity_id
_entity_poly.type
_entity_poly.pdbx_seq_one_letter_code
_entity_poly.pdbx_strand_id
1 'polypeptide(L)'
;DEFWFILKIGIVVLIPSVLTFLQPDTGVVLIYLLITLIMLFISGIRYRWFVIAFSILGLAVGFVLLTYFVDTDLFIKIFGTDFFLRIDRLLDWSSGSGYQLQNGMASIGAGGIFGMGLNNTPIYFPEPQTDFIFAVYANNFGFVGSCILITLLAIFDIKLILLALKNNNLINKYVIAGCVGMLIYQQLQNIGMTFGIMPITGITLPFISYGGSSLLSYMIMMGIIFNISNETIRYKN
;
A
#
# COMPACT_ATOMS: atom_id res chain seq x y z
N ASP A 1 -31.33 2.17 -5.47
CA ASP A 1 -30.79 1.75 -4.16
C ASP A 1 -29.25 1.66 -4.11
N GLU A 2 -28.54 1.56 -5.26
CA GLU A 2 -27.08 1.55 -5.30
C GLU A 2 -26.45 2.82 -4.68
N PHE A 3 -27.07 3.99 -4.90
CA PHE A 3 -26.59 5.26 -4.31
C PHE A 3 -26.54 5.22 -2.78
N TRP A 4 -27.61 4.76 -2.14
CA TRP A 4 -27.64 4.65 -0.68
C TRP A 4 -26.66 3.61 -0.13
N PHE A 5 -26.42 2.54 -0.89
CA PHE A 5 -25.42 1.54 -0.54
C PHE A 5 -24.00 2.14 -0.56
N ILE A 6 -23.65 2.84 -1.64
CA ILE A 6 -22.35 3.51 -1.78
C ILE A 6 -22.16 4.60 -0.71
N LEU A 7 -23.23 5.37 -0.43
CA LEU A 7 -23.18 6.40 0.60
C LEU A 7 -22.89 5.80 1.99
N LYS A 8 -23.53 4.69 2.36
CA LYS A 8 -23.27 4.00 3.63
C LYS A 8 -21.83 3.50 3.72
N ILE A 9 -21.31 2.89 2.66
CA ILE A 9 -19.92 2.44 2.61
C ILE A 9 -18.98 3.65 2.72
N GLY A 10 -19.27 4.72 1.98
CA GLY A 10 -18.51 5.96 2.05
C GLY A 10 -18.41 6.52 3.47
N ILE A 11 -19.49 6.54 4.23
CA ILE A 11 -19.50 7.00 5.63
C ILE A 11 -18.63 6.09 6.51
N VAL A 12 -18.74 4.77 6.35
CA VAL A 12 -17.94 3.80 7.13
C VAL A 12 -16.45 3.96 6.87
N VAL A 13 -16.05 4.24 5.64
CA VAL A 13 -14.65 4.42 5.25
C VAL A 13 -14.13 5.82 5.57
N LEU A 14 -15.01 6.83 5.51
CA LEU A 14 -14.64 8.24 5.77
C LEU A 14 -14.15 8.42 7.21
N ILE A 15 -14.82 7.80 8.19
CA ILE A 15 -14.48 7.97 9.61
C ILE A 15 -13.02 7.58 9.89
N PRO A 16 -12.58 6.32 9.63
CA PRO A 16 -11.18 5.95 9.85
C PRO A 16 -10.22 6.74 8.94
N SER A 17 -10.62 7.05 7.69
CA SER A 17 -9.77 7.81 6.77
C SER A 17 -9.48 9.22 7.28
N VAL A 18 -10.48 9.92 7.81
CA VAL A 18 -10.29 11.28 8.38
C VAL A 18 -9.41 11.21 9.63
N LEU A 19 -9.66 10.26 10.53
CA LEU A 19 -8.86 10.10 11.74
C LEU A 19 -7.37 9.81 11.42
N THR A 20 -7.13 8.95 10.45
CA THR A 20 -5.77 8.59 10.00
C THR A 20 -5.10 9.75 9.25
N PHE A 21 -5.86 10.48 8.43
CA PHE A 21 -5.36 11.66 7.73
C PHE A 21 -4.92 12.77 8.69
N LEU A 22 -5.61 12.94 9.82
CA LEU A 22 -5.22 13.86 10.89
C LEU A 22 -3.92 13.43 11.61
N GLN A 23 -3.55 12.14 11.55
CA GLN A 23 -2.30 11.58 12.09
C GLN A 23 -1.13 11.64 11.11
N PRO A 24 -1.10 12.54 10.15
CA PRO A 24 -0.36 12.66 8.90
C PRO A 24 0.06 11.33 8.21
N ASP A 25 -0.77 10.29 8.28
CA ASP A 25 -0.52 9.02 7.63
C ASP A 25 -1.37 8.86 6.35
N THR A 26 -0.89 9.45 5.26
CA THR A 26 -1.57 9.40 3.96
C THR A 26 -1.50 8.01 3.32
N GLY A 27 -0.47 7.22 3.62
CA GLY A 27 -0.28 5.88 3.08
C GLY A 27 -1.39 4.92 3.48
N VAL A 28 -1.77 4.92 4.77
CA VAL A 28 -2.85 4.07 5.27
C VAL A 28 -4.21 4.50 4.74
N VAL A 29 -4.45 5.80 4.52
CA VAL A 29 -5.69 6.28 3.88
C VAL A 29 -5.86 5.70 2.48
N LEU A 30 -4.78 5.64 1.69
CA LEU A 30 -4.81 5.00 0.36
C LEU A 30 -5.16 3.52 0.44
N ILE A 31 -4.70 2.81 1.48
CA ILE A 31 -5.08 1.40 1.71
C ILE A 31 -6.58 1.27 1.95
N TYR A 32 -7.19 2.11 2.78
CA TYR A 32 -8.64 2.07 3.04
C TYR A 32 -9.45 2.30 1.76
N LEU A 33 -9.04 3.28 0.95
CA LEU A 33 -9.69 3.56 -0.33
C LEU A 33 -9.54 2.39 -1.30
N LEU A 34 -8.35 1.78 -1.38
CA LEU A 34 -8.09 0.64 -2.27
C LEU A 34 -8.92 -0.58 -1.87
N ILE A 35 -8.95 -0.94 -0.59
CA ILE A 35 -9.78 -2.05 -0.08
C ILE A 35 -11.25 -1.81 -0.47
N THR A 36 -11.72 -0.59 -0.24
CA THR A 36 -13.10 -0.20 -0.57
C THR A 36 -13.39 -0.34 -2.05
N LEU A 37 -12.50 0.14 -2.91
CA LEU A 37 -12.63 0.03 -4.36
C LEU A 37 -12.67 -1.43 -4.82
N ILE A 38 -11.80 -2.28 -4.28
CA ILE A 38 -11.77 -3.71 -4.63
C ILE A 38 -13.07 -4.39 -4.20
N MET A 39 -13.54 -4.13 -2.98
CA MET A 39 -14.78 -4.72 -2.48
C MET A 39 -16.01 -4.24 -3.27
N LEU A 40 -16.07 -2.96 -3.62
CA LEU A 40 -17.12 -2.40 -4.48
C LEU A 40 -17.08 -3.01 -5.88
N PHE A 41 -15.89 -3.20 -6.46
CA PHE A 41 -15.73 -3.82 -7.77
C PHE A 41 -16.27 -5.26 -7.79
N ILE A 42 -15.94 -6.06 -6.77
CA ILE A 42 -16.41 -7.45 -6.66
C ILE A 42 -17.91 -7.51 -6.35
N SER A 43 -18.49 -6.48 -5.72
CA SER A 43 -19.92 -6.42 -5.40
C SER A 43 -20.83 -6.31 -6.64
N GLY A 44 -20.25 -6.07 -7.83
CA GLY A 44 -21.02 -5.96 -9.07
C GLY A 44 -21.76 -4.64 -9.25
N ILE A 45 -21.37 -3.59 -8.53
CA ILE A 45 -21.91 -2.25 -8.71
C ILE A 45 -21.63 -1.77 -10.13
N ARG A 46 -22.58 -1.04 -10.72
CA ARG A 46 -22.46 -0.50 -12.07
C ARG A 46 -21.22 0.37 -12.21
N TYR A 47 -20.44 0.16 -13.26
CA TYR A 47 -19.18 0.86 -13.55
C TYR A 47 -19.32 2.40 -13.59
N ARG A 48 -20.51 2.94 -13.87
CA ARG A 48 -20.78 4.38 -13.85
C ARG A 48 -20.40 5.06 -12.53
N TRP A 49 -20.55 4.34 -11.41
CA TRP A 49 -20.19 4.88 -10.10
C TRP A 49 -18.69 5.03 -9.92
N PHE A 50 -17.92 4.10 -10.46
CA PHE A 50 -16.46 4.21 -10.50
C PHE A 50 -16.02 5.39 -11.37
N VAL A 51 -16.64 5.57 -12.54
CA VAL A 51 -16.36 6.72 -13.41
C VAL A 51 -16.66 8.03 -12.69
N ILE A 52 -17.80 8.15 -12.02
CA ILE A 52 -18.15 9.33 -11.24
C ILE A 52 -17.12 9.56 -10.12
N ALA A 53 -16.80 8.53 -9.33
CA ALA A 53 -15.84 8.64 -8.23
C ALA A 53 -14.45 9.06 -8.71
N PHE A 54 -13.92 8.42 -9.76
CA PHE A 54 -12.63 8.79 -10.34
C PHE A 54 -12.64 10.18 -10.99
N SER A 55 -13.75 10.60 -11.60
CA SER A 55 -13.89 11.95 -12.16
C SER A 55 -13.86 13.01 -11.05
N ILE A 56 -14.59 12.80 -9.96
CA ILE A 56 -14.58 13.70 -8.80
C ILE A 56 -13.17 13.76 -8.17
N LEU A 57 -12.53 12.60 -7.98
CA LEU A 57 -11.18 12.53 -7.45
C LEU A 57 -10.18 13.24 -8.38
N GLY A 58 -10.28 13.00 -9.69
CA GLY A 58 -9.42 13.65 -10.68
C GLY A 58 -9.58 15.17 -10.71
N LEU A 59 -10.80 15.66 -10.60
CA LEU A 59 -11.08 17.11 -10.48
C LEU A 59 -10.51 17.68 -9.17
N ALA A 60 -10.67 16.98 -8.05
CA ALA A 60 -10.12 17.41 -6.76
C ALA A 60 -8.58 17.46 -6.79
N VAL A 61 -7.92 16.41 -7.28
CA VAL A 61 -6.47 16.37 -7.44
C VAL A 61 -6.00 17.44 -8.43
N GLY A 62 -6.71 17.59 -9.56
CA GLY A 62 -6.41 18.63 -10.55
C GLY A 62 -6.50 20.02 -9.96
N PHE A 63 -7.51 20.30 -9.13
CA PHE A 63 -7.66 21.58 -8.43
C PHE A 63 -6.51 21.83 -7.44
N VAL A 64 -6.13 20.81 -6.65
CA VAL A 64 -5.00 20.87 -5.72
C VAL A 64 -3.69 21.16 -6.45
N LEU A 65 -3.40 20.44 -7.53
CA LEU A 65 -2.19 20.65 -8.31
C LEU A 65 -2.19 22.01 -9.03
N LEU A 66 -3.33 22.43 -9.58
CA LEU A 66 -3.45 23.71 -10.24
C LEU A 66 -3.17 24.86 -9.27
N THR A 67 -3.79 24.85 -8.08
CA THR A 67 -3.52 25.87 -7.05
C THR A 67 -2.08 25.84 -6.56
N TYR A 68 -1.47 24.68 -6.43
CA TYR A 68 -0.07 24.53 -6.03
C TYR A 68 0.90 25.16 -7.04
N PHE A 69 0.71 24.92 -8.35
CA PHE A 69 1.61 25.41 -9.39
C PHE A 69 1.35 26.85 -9.82
N VAL A 70 0.12 27.35 -9.69
CA VAL A 70 -0.24 28.70 -10.16
C VAL A 70 -0.03 29.76 -9.06
N ASP A 71 -0.43 29.46 -7.81
CA ASP A 71 -0.34 30.41 -6.70
C ASP A 71 -0.15 29.68 -5.37
N THR A 72 1.12 29.60 -4.94
CA THR A 72 1.51 28.95 -3.68
C THR A 72 0.96 29.67 -2.45
N ASP A 73 0.79 30.99 -2.49
CA ASP A 73 0.25 31.75 -1.36
C ASP A 73 -1.25 31.46 -1.18
N LEU A 74 -1.98 31.38 -2.29
CA LEU A 74 -3.39 30.97 -2.29
C LEU A 74 -3.52 29.52 -1.80
N PHE A 75 -2.63 28.63 -2.25
CA PHE A 75 -2.62 27.25 -1.80
C PHE A 75 -2.44 27.14 -0.28
N ILE A 76 -1.45 27.84 0.28
CA ILE A 76 -1.19 27.84 1.73
C ILE A 76 -2.37 28.42 2.51
N LYS A 77 -3.03 29.45 1.99
CA LYS A 77 -4.23 30.02 2.62
C LYS A 77 -5.41 29.06 2.67
N ILE A 78 -5.60 28.23 1.63
CA ILE A 78 -6.74 27.30 1.54
C ILE A 78 -6.46 26.00 2.31
N PHE A 79 -5.29 25.42 2.13
CA PHE A 79 -4.98 24.07 2.61
C PHE A 79 -4.03 24.04 3.82
N GLY A 80 -3.36 25.14 4.13
CA GLY A 80 -2.38 25.24 5.21
C GLY A 80 -0.97 24.82 4.82
N THR A 81 -0.01 25.24 5.65
CA THR A 81 1.44 24.94 5.44
C THR A 81 1.77 23.47 5.55
N ASP A 82 1.10 22.74 6.44
CA ASP A 82 1.36 21.30 6.63
C ASP A 82 1.01 20.48 5.40
N PHE A 83 -0.09 20.82 4.74
CA PHE A 83 -0.50 20.15 3.50
C PHE A 83 0.40 20.52 2.33
N PHE A 84 0.85 21.78 2.27
CA PHE A 84 1.86 22.23 1.29
C PHE A 84 3.14 21.39 1.41
N LEU A 85 3.69 21.24 2.60
CA LEU A 85 4.89 20.45 2.85
C LEU A 85 4.72 18.95 2.50
N ARG A 86 3.52 18.41 2.62
CA ARG A 86 3.22 17.04 2.20
C ARG A 86 3.26 16.88 0.67
N ILE A 87 2.65 17.82 -0.05
CA ILE A 87 2.69 17.84 -1.52
C ILE A 87 4.12 18.03 -2.01
N ASP A 88 4.86 18.95 -1.39
CA ASP A 88 6.25 19.23 -1.73
C ASP A 88 7.13 17.98 -1.60
N ARG A 89 6.99 17.21 -0.52
CA ARG A 89 7.68 15.91 -0.36
C ARG A 89 7.31 14.89 -1.42
N LEU A 90 6.03 14.86 -1.86
CA LEU A 90 5.60 13.98 -2.94
C LEU A 90 6.19 14.38 -4.29
N LEU A 91 6.39 15.68 -4.52
CA LEU A 91 7.02 16.21 -5.73
C LEU A 91 8.54 16.08 -5.69
N ASP A 92 9.18 16.27 -4.53
CA ASP A 92 10.60 16.03 -4.34
C ASP A 92 11.02 14.60 -4.64
N TRP A 93 10.13 13.62 -4.33
CA TRP A 93 10.37 12.24 -4.73
C TRP A 93 10.53 12.12 -6.26
N SER A 94 9.75 12.85 -7.05
CA SER A 94 9.82 12.79 -8.53
C SER A 94 11.16 13.30 -9.09
N SER A 95 11.88 14.14 -8.32
CA SER A 95 13.23 14.61 -8.68
C SER A 95 14.35 13.59 -8.37
N GLY A 96 14.03 12.52 -7.59
CA GLY A 96 15.01 11.50 -7.18
C GLY A 96 16.10 12.01 -6.23
N SER A 97 15.95 13.24 -5.70
CA SER A 97 16.98 13.93 -4.89
C SER A 97 16.90 13.60 -3.39
N GLY A 98 15.89 12.88 -2.94
CA GLY A 98 15.70 12.56 -1.52
C GLY A 98 16.82 11.69 -0.95
N TYR A 99 17.45 12.14 0.14
CA TYR A 99 18.55 11.42 0.82
C TYR A 99 18.25 9.94 1.10
N GLN A 100 17.05 9.65 1.58
CA GLN A 100 16.62 8.29 1.92
C GLN A 100 16.50 7.41 0.66
N LEU A 101 15.94 7.94 -0.43
CA LEU A 101 15.79 7.24 -1.70
C LEU A 101 17.14 6.94 -2.33
N GLN A 102 18.02 7.94 -2.44
CA GLN A 102 19.35 7.78 -3.03
C GLN A 102 20.17 6.72 -2.29
N ASN A 103 20.20 6.78 -0.97
CA ASN A 103 20.92 5.80 -0.15
C ASN A 103 20.27 4.41 -0.21
N GLY A 104 18.94 4.31 -0.24
CA GLY A 104 18.22 3.05 -0.45
C GLY A 104 18.57 2.41 -1.80
N MET A 105 18.52 3.18 -2.88
CA MET A 105 18.90 2.70 -4.22
C MET A 105 20.40 2.33 -4.29
N ALA A 106 21.27 3.13 -3.70
CA ALA A 106 22.70 2.82 -3.64
C ALA A 106 22.95 1.54 -2.82
N SER A 107 22.20 1.32 -1.74
CA SER A 107 22.27 0.09 -0.94
C SER A 107 21.85 -1.15 -1.76
N ILE A 108 20.77 -1.05 -2.54
CA ILE A 108 20.33 -2.14 -3.46
C ILE A 108 21.44 -2.42 -4.48
N GLY A 109 21.98 -1.37 -5.12
CA GLY A 109 23.04 -1.50 -6.11
C GLY A 109 24.32 -2.12 -5.55
N ALA A 110 24.70 -1.79 -4.32
CA ALA A 110 25.86 -2.34 -3.64
C ALA A 110 25.72 -3.86 -3.38
N GLY A 111 24.49 -4.38 -3.23
CA GLY A 111 24.22 -5.80 -3.01
C GLY A 111 24.61 -6.71 -4.19
N GLY A 112 24.71 -6.18 -5.42
CA GLY A 112 25.08 -6.96 -6.60
C GLY A 112 24.19 -8.20 -6.81
N ILE A 113 24.79 -9.28 -7.33
CA ILE A 113 24.04 -10.51 -7.67
C ILE A 113 23.73 -11.36 -6.43
N PHE A 114 24.68 -11.56 -5.53
CA PHE A 114 24.57 -12.49 -4.40
C PHE A 114 24.46 -11.81 -3.02
N GLY A 115 24.56 -10.49 -2.97
CA GLY A 115 24.51 -9.72 -1.73
C GLY A 115 25.85 -9.58 -1.05
N MET A 116 25.90 -8.64 -0.09
CA MET A 116 27.08 -8.37 0.75
C MET A 116 27.12 -9.23 2.03
N GLY A 117 26.06 -10.01 2.29
CA GLY A 117 25.89 -10.79 3.51
C GLY A 117 25.16 -10.02 4.61
N LEU A 118 24.74 -10.76 5.65
CA LEU A 118 23.97 -10.21 6.76
C LEU A 118 24.79 -9.17 7.54
N ASN A 119 24.16 -8.06 7.86
CA ASN A 119 24.72 -6.94 8.65
C ASN A 119 25.94 -6.25 8.04
N ASN A 120 26.20 -6.42 6.75
CA ASN A 120 27.29 -5.77 6.03
C ASN A 120 26.82 -4.58 5.18
N THR A 121 25.71 -3.94 5.54
CA THR A 121 25.17 -2.77 4.81
C THR A 121 26.09 -1.57 5.02
N PRO A 122 26.84 -1.11 3.98
CA PRO A 122 27.82 -0.05 4.12
C PRO A 122 27.20 1.34 4.12
N ILE A 123 25.91 1.45 3.76
CA ILE A 123 25.21 2.72 3.54
C ILE A 123 24.13 2.87 4.60
N TYR A 124 24.25 3.92 5.41
CA TYR A 124 23.24 4.27 6.42
C TYR A 124 22.16 5.16 5.80
N PHE A 125 20.91 4.84 6.09
CA PHE A 125 19.74 5.68 5.80
C PHE A 125 18.67 5.50 6.90
N PRO A 126 17.77 6.50 7.10
CA PRO A 126 16.73 6.44 8.12
C PRO A 126 15.77 5.28 7.92
N GLU A 127 15.29 4.70 9.03
CA GLU A 127 14.25 3.66 9.07
C GLU A 127 14.48 2.44 8.13
N PRO A 128 15.72 1.88 8.10
CA PRO A 128 16.04 0.80 7.17
C PRO A 128 15.26 -0.50 7.48
N GLN A 129 14.90 -0.73 8.76
CA GLN A 129 14.23 -1.95 9.22
C GLN A 129 12.71 -1.92 9.05
N THR A 130 12.11 -0.76 8.80
CA THR A 130 10.66 -0.54 8.67
C THR A 130 10.27 -0.31 7.21
N ASP A 131 10.40 0.91 6.75
CA ASP A 131 9.89 1.34 5.46
C ASP A 131 10.78 0.94 4.28
N PHE A 132 12.10 0.88 4.50
CA PHE A 132 13.08 0.53 3.47
C PHE A 132 13.68 -0.87 3.64
N ILE A 133 12.93 -1.77 4.29
CA ILE A 133 13.43 -3.14 4.55
C ILE A 133 13.82 -3.87 3.27
N PHE A 134 13.12 -3.65 2.15
CA PHE A 134 13.46 -4.28 0.88
C PHE A 134 14.86 -3.86 0.40
N ALA A 135 15.27 -2.60 0.60
CA ALA A 135 16.61 -2.15 0.23
C ALA A 135 17.69 -2.86 1.07
N VAL A 136 17.44 -3.05 2.37
CA VAL A 136 18.35 -3.82 3.26
C VAL A 136 18.39 -5.28 2.83
N TYR A 137 17.24 -5.87 2.54
CA TYR A 137 17.15 -7.26 2.10
C TYR A 137 17.93 -7.47 0.79
N ALA A 138 17.73 -6.59 -0.19
CA ALA A 138 18.42 -6.62 -1.48
C ALA A 138 19.93 -6.41 -1.31
N ASN A 139 20.36 -5.55 -0.39
CA ASN A 139 21.78 -5.41 -0.07
C ASN A 139 22.36 -6.70 0.50
N ASN A 140 21.69 -7.33 1.45
CA ASN A 140 22.20 -8.53 2.14
C ASN A 140 22.21 -9.77 1.26
N PHE A 141 21.18 -9.97 0.41
CA PHE A 141 20.97 -11.19 -0.38
C PHE A 141 21.09 -10.99 -1.89
N GLY A 142 21.31 -9.75 -2.34
CA GLY A 142 21.51 -9.39 -3.74
C GLY A 142 20.28 -9.59 -4.63
N PHE A 143 20.52 -9.58 -5.92
CA PHE A 143 19.48 -9.75 -6.95
C PHE A 143 18.78 -11.11 -6.83
N VAL A 144 19.55 -12.20 -6.63
CA VAL A 144 18.99 -13.56 -6.51
C VAL A 144 18.04 -13.66 -5.32
N GLY A 145 18.47 -13.19 -4.14
CA GLY A 145 17.63 -13.19 -2.94
C GLY A 145 16.37 -12.35 -3.13
N SER A 146 16.49 -11.18 -3.76
CA SER A 146 15.35 -10.30 -4.06
C SER A 146 14.32 -10.97 -4.98
N CYS A 147 14.78 -11.68 -6.02
CA CYS A 147 13.90 -12.44 -6.90
C CYS A 147 13.20 -13.59 -6.16
N ILE A 148 13.89 -14.29 -5.27
CA ILE A 148 13.28 -15.32 -4.42
C ILE A 148 12.19 -14.74 -3.54
N LEU A 149 12.46 -13.64 -2.84
CA LEU A 149 11.47 -12.97 -1.98
C LEU A 149 10.23 -12.56 -2.77
N ILE A 150 10.39 -11.84 -3.88
CA ILE A 150 9.27 -11.39 -4.73
C ILE A 150 8.46 -12.58 -5.24
N THR A 151 9.14 -13.66 -5.64
CA THR A 151 8.47 -14.90 -6.09
C THR A 151 7.65 -15.54 -4.98
N LEU A 152 8.18 -15.61 -3.75
CA LEU A 152 7.44 -16.14 -2.59
C LEU A 152 6.22 -15.29 -2.26
N LEU A 153 6.33 -13.97 -2.28
CA LEU A 153 5.21 -13.06 -2.08
C LEU A 153 4.15 -13.24 -3.17
N ALA A 154 4.55 -13.33 -4.43
CA ALA A 154 3.63 -13.56 -5.53
C ALA A 154 2.91 -14.93 -5.43
N ILE A 155 3.61 -16.01 -5.07
CA ILE A 155 3.00 -17.33 -4.84
C ILE A 155 1.99 -17.26 -3.69
N PHE A 156 2.31 -16.54 -2.62
CA PHE A 156 1.43 -16.35 -1.48
C PHE A 156 0.14 -15.64 -1.91
N ASP A 157 0.24 -14.52 -2.60
CA ASP A 157 -0.90 -13.74 -3.08
C ASP A 157 -1.78 -14.54 -4.06
N ILE A 158 -1.16 -15.26 -5.01
CA ILE A 158 -1.88 -16.13 -5.94
C ILE A 158 -2.67 -17.21 -5.20
N LYS A 159 -2.10 -17.82 -4.15
CA LYS A 159 -2.83 -18.81 -3.34
C LYS A 159 -4.04 -18.21 -2.63
N LEU A 160 -3.94 -16.98 -2.11
CA LEU A 160 -5.06 -16.28 -1.51
C LEU A 160 -6.14 -15.93 -2.54
N ILE A 161 -5.74 -15.46 -3.73
CA ILE A 161 -6.67 -15.20 -4.84
C ILE A 161 -7.42 -16.49 -5.23
N LEU A 162 -6.70 -17.59 -5.38
CA LEU A 162 -7.31 -18.89 -5.72
C LEU A 162 -8.27 -19.38 -4.62
N LEU A 163 -7.97 -19.10 -3.34
CA LEU A 163 -8.88 -19.39 -2.23
C LEU A 163 -10.16 -18.56 -2.34
N ALA A 164 -10.06 -17.26 -2.64
CA ALA A 164 -11.21 -16.39 -2.85
C ALA A 164 -12.10 -16.88 -4.00
N LEU A 165 -11.49 -17.29 -5.12
CA LEU A 165 -12.21 -17.80 -6.29
C LEU A 165 -12.93 -19.13 -6.02
N LYS A 166 -12.36 -20.00 -5.18
CA LYS A 166 -12.94 -21.31 -4.82
C LYS A 166 -14.06 -21.22 -3.77
N ASN A 167 -14.16 -20.11 -3.07
CA ASN A 167 -15.15 -19.97 -2.00
C ASN A 167 -16.52 -19.63 -2.58
N ASN A 168 -17.58 -20.29 -2.10
CA ASN A 168 -18.97 -20.05 -2.55
C ASN A 168 -19.66 -18.95 -1.73
N ASN A 169 -19.18 -18.66 -0.53
CA ASN A 169 -19.74 -17.63 0.33
C ASN A 169 -19.24 -16.25 -0.10
N LEU A 170 -20.15 -15.35 -0.46
CA LEU A 170 -19.83 -13.99 -0.92
C LEU A 170 -19.12 -13.17 0.17
N ILE A 171 -19.49 -13.32 1.43
CA ILE A 171 -18.85 -12.59 2.54
C ILE A 171 -17.37 -12.97 2.62
N ASN A 172 -17.09 -14.28 2.59
CA ASN A 172 -15.73 -14.80 2.62
C ASN A 172 -14.90 -14.31 1.42
N LYS A 173 -15.51 -14.25 0.23
CA LYS A 173 -14.85 -13.66 -0.97
C LYS A 173 -14.45 -12.21 -0.76
N TYR A 174 -15.36 -11.38 -0.21
CA TYR A 174 -15.08 -9.98 0.05
C TYR A 174 -13.95 -9.81 1.07
N VAL A 175 -13.98 -10.57 2.15
CA VAL A 175 -12.94 -10.51 3.20
C VAL A 175 -11.57 -10.85 2.60
N ILE A 176 -11.46 -12.00 1.88
CA ILE A 176 -10.19 -12.40 1.28
C ILE A 176 -9.73 -11.37 0.25
N ALA A 177 -10.64 -10.88 -0.60
CA ALA A 177 -10.28 -9.91 -1.64
C ALA A 177 -9.78 -8.59 -1.07
N GLY A 178 -10.40 -8.08 0.00
CA GLY A 178 -9.92 -6.90 0.71
C GLY A 178 -8.52 -7.12 1.31
N CYS A 179 -8.30 -8.28 1.95
CA CYS A 179 -7.00 -8.64 2.51
C CYS A 179 -5.91 -8.75 1.42
N VAL A 180 -6.21 -9.43 0.32
CA VAL A 180 -5.29 -9.60 -0.81
C VAL A 180 -4.95 -8.26 -1.45
N GLY A 181 -5.96 -7.40 -1.67
CA GLY A 181 -5.74 -6.07 -2.22
C GLY A 181 -4.82 -5.22 -1.33
N MET A 182 -5.02 -5.27 -0.01
CA MET A 182 -4.15 -4.60 0.95
C MET A 182 -2.71 -5.14 0.86
N LEU A 183 -2.52 -6.46 0.87
CA LEU A 183 -1.20 -7.08 0.85
C LEU A 183 -0.44 -6.74 -0.43
N ILE A 184 -1.07 -6.91 -1.60
CA ILE A 184 -0.46 -6.61 -2.90
C ILE A 184 -0.08 -5.12 -2.96
N TYR A 185 -0.97 -4.23 -2.53
CA TYR A 185 -0.66 -2.80 -2.54
C TYR A 185 0.53 -2.47 -1.64
N GLN A 186 0.57 -2.98 -0.41
CA GLN A 186 1.68 -2.73 0.51
C GLN A 186 3.00 -3.29 -0.03
N GLN A 187 2.99 -4.46 -0.65
CA GLN A 187 4.17 -5.05 -1.30
C GLN A 187 4.65 -4.18 -2.46
N LEU A 188 3.76 -3.81 -3.39
CA LEU A 188 4.09 -2.97 -4.53
C LEU A 188 4.57 -1.59 -4.10
N GLN A 189 3.91 -0.99 -3.11
CA GLN A 189 4.26 0.32 -2.59
C GLN A 189 5.63 0.31 -1.91
N ASN A 190 5.88 -0.65 -1.00
CA ASN A 190 7.16 -0.75 -0.30
C ASN A 190 8.32 -1.04 -1.24
N ILE A 191 8.17 -2.03 -2.12
CA ILE A 191 9.22 -2.37 -3.09
C ILE A 191 9.38 -1.21 -4.10
N GLY A 192 8.27 -0.68 -4.63
CA GLY A 192 8.29 0.38 -5.63
C GLY A 192 8.93 1.68 -5.13
N MET A 193 8.69 2.07 -3.87
CA MET A 193 9.31 3.28 -3.33
C MET A 193 10.82 3.11 -3.10
N THR A 194 11.32 1.90 -2.82
CA THR A 194 12.77 1.68 -2.67
C THR A 194 13.53 1.78 -4.00
N PHE A 195 12.84 1.61 -5.13
CA PHE A 195 13.36 1.83 -6.48
C PHE A 195 13.06 3.23 -7.05
N GLY A 196 12.36 4.08 -6.31
CA GLY A 196 11.95 5.39 -6.80
C GLY A 196 10.82 5.35 -7.84
N ILE A 197 10.14 4.22 -8.03
CA ILE A 197 8.99 4.08 -8.95
C ILE A 197 7.72 4.64 -8.31
N MET A 198 7.61 4.55 -6.99
CA MET A 198 6.47 5.04 -6.21
C MET A 198 6.91 6.05 -5.16
N PRO A 199 6.02 6.98 -4.74
CA PRO A 199 6.35 7.96 -3.71
C PRO A 199 6.64 7.31 -2.36
N ILE A 200 7.47 7.95 -1.55
CA ILE A 200 7.79 7.48 -0.20
C ILE A 200 6.59 7.76 0.71
N THR A 201 5.91 6.71 1.15
CA THR A 201 4.69 6.78 1.97
C THR A 201 4.82 6.18 3.36
N GLY A 202 5.97 5.56 3.69
CA GLY A 202 6.17 4.91 4.98
C GLY A 202 5.40 3.58 5.13
N ILE A 203 4.90 2.99 4.05
CA ILE A 203 4.17 1.72 4.09
C ILE A 203 5.16 0.55 4.26
N THR A 204 4.91 -0.28 5.27
CA THR A 204 5.73 -1.44 5.58
C THR A 204 5.49 -2.62 4.62
N LEU A 205 6.51 -3.45 4.41
CA LEU A 205 6.40 -4.70 3.64
C LEU A 205 5.79 -5.79 4.54
N PRO A 206 4.62 -6.35 4.20
CA PRO A 206 3.91 -7.31 5.03
C PRO A 206 4.78 -8.51 5.41
N PHE A 207 4.74 -8.91 6.68
CA PHE A 207 5.50 -10.01 7.29
C PHE A 207 7.03 -9.86 7.32
N ILE A 208 7.60 -8.91 6.59
CA ILE A 208 9.07 -8.73 6.46
C ILE A 208 9.55 -7.53 7.27
N SER A 209 8.84 -6.39 7.21
CA SER A 209 9.21 -5.20 7.96
C SER A 209 9.13 -5.43 9.47
N TYR A 210 10.05 -4.81 10.18
CA TYR A 210 10.03 -4.78 11.64
C TYR A 210 8.81 -3.98 12.14
N GLY A 211 8.01 -4.61 13.02
CA GLY A 211 6.85 -3.96 13.65
C GLY A 211 5.99 -4.96 14.42
N GLY A 212 5.92 -4.83 15.75
CA GLY A 212 5.13 -5.75 16.58
C GLY A 212 3.62 -5.63 16.34
N SER A 213 3.10 -4.40 16.22
CA SER A 213 1.67 -4.14 15.98
C SER A 213 1.24 -4.56 14.56
N SER A 214 2.07 -4.31 13.55
CA SER A 214 1.80 -4.73 12.18
C SER A 214 1.80 -6.25 12.06
N LEU A 215 2.79 -6.92 12.64
CA LEU A 215 2.84 -8.39 12.66
C LEU A 215 1.60 -8.99 13.35
N LEU A 216 1.19 -8.46 14.51
CA LEU A 216 -0.01 -8.92 15.20
C LEU A 216 -1.26 -8.76 14.32
N SER A 217 -1.40 -7.64 13.64
CA SER A 217 -2.51 -7.37 12.72
C SER A 217 -2.54 -8.37 11.54
N TYR A 218 -1.39 -8.64 10.94
CA TYR A 218 -1.28 -9.65 9.87
C TYR A 218 -1.59 -11.07 10.38
N MET A 219 -1.17 -11.43 11.59
CA MET A 219 -1.48 -12.74 12.17
C MET A 219 -2.97 -12.92 12.46
N ILE A 220 -3.65 -11.86 12.96
CA ILE A 220 -5.11 -11.87 13.13
C ILE A 220 -5.82 -12.04 11.79
N MET A 221 -5.41 -11.27 10.77
CA MET A 221 -5.93 -11.38 9.42
C MET A 221 -5.75 -12.79 8.84
N MET A 222 -4.56 -13.37 9.00
CA MET A 222 -4.29 -14.74 8.54
C MET A 222 -5.11 -15.78 9.30
N GLY A 223 -5.34 -15.59 10.59
CA GLY A 223 -6.23 -16.45 11.37
C GLY A 223 -7.65 -16.52 10.80
N ILE A 224 -8.20 -15.36 10.38
CA ILE A 224 -9.50 -15.29 9.71
C ILE A 224 -9.45 -16.02 8.36
N ILE A 225 -8.43 -15.79 7.55
CA ILE A 225 -8.25 -16.45 6.25
C ILE A 225 -8.10 -17.97 6.39
N PHE A 226 -7.37 -18.46 7.38
CA PHE A 226 -7.23 -19.89 7.65
C PHE A 226 -8.56 -20.53 8.07
N ASN A 227 -9.38 -19.85 8.88
CA ASN A 227 -10.72 -20.32 9.21
C ASN A 227 -11.58 -20.44 7.94
N ILE A 228 -11.60 -19.43 7.09
CA ILE A 228 -12.31 -19.46 5.81
C ILE A 228 -11.79 -20.59 4.91
N SER A 229 -10.49 -20.83 4.88
CA SER A 229 -9.90 -21.91 4.11
C SER A 229 -10.38 -23.29 4.60
N ASN A 230 -10.41 -23.51 5.91
CA ASN A 230 -10.90 -24.74 6.50
C ASN A 230 -12.38 -24.99 6.18
N GLU A 231 -13.23 -23.97 6.25
CA GLU A 231 -14.62 -24.08 5.85
C GLU A 231 -14.75 -24.48 4.38
N THR A 232 -13.98 -23.83 3.51
CA THR A 232 -13.99 -24.10 2.05
C THR A 232 -13.62 -25.54 1.72
N ILE A 233 -12.71 -26.15 2.50
CA ILE A 233 -12.29 -27.55 2.32
C ILE A 233 -13.35 -28.51 2.85
N ARG A 234 -13.91 -28.23 4.04
CA ARG A 234 -14.92 -29.09 4.69
C ARG A 234 -16.22 -29.19 3.90
N TYR A 235 -16.68 -28.12 3.28
CA TYR A 235 -17.93 -28.12 2.50
C TYR A 235 -17.77 -28.60 1.05
N LYS A 236 -16.57 -29.02 0.67
CA LYS A 236 -16.30 -29.61 -0.67
C LYS A 236 -16.41 -31.15 -0.66
N ASN A 237 -16.44 -31.78 0.51
CA ASN A 237 -16.68 -33.19 0.73
C ASN A 237 -18.13 -33.41 1.22
#